data_a98d03c4924551f3f4cb1db4ba58aa70
#
_entry.id   a98d03c4924551f3f4cb1db4ba58aa70
#
_cell.length_a   1.000
_cell.length_b   1.000
_cell.length_c   1.000
_cell.angle_alpha   90.00
_cell.angle_beta   90.00
_cell.angle_gamma   90.00
#
_symmetry.space_group_name_H-M   'P 1'
#
loop_
_entity.id
_entity.type
_entity.pdbx_description
1 polymer ?
#
loop_
_entity_poly.entity_id
_entity_poly.type
_entity_poly.pdbx_seq_one_letter_code
_entity_poly.pdbx_strand_id
1 'polypeptide(L)'
;MGQARKASDNAVIKFLQQSDADLLCLQEVDVYKNPEHLTLSELKNALKQYPYTYFDFKVYNSRRQFGNAVFSRYPLVNKHTIRYPSRANISSCCDILVGEDTVRLFTNHLESYRFTTSELDSVMAHPFHTDTIIRQKVLSASRSRFRQARIVADSVATSPYPVLLVGDLNSLPVSPTYLLFRLKLEDAFLQSSSLRLGNTFRKGRIGIRIDYILHSFFPTPTDCRPVQATGSDHLPLQATFVW
;
A
#
# COMPACT_ATOMS: atom_id res chain seq x y z
N MET A 1 -10.74 -6.41 -10.63
CA MET A 1 -9.74 -5.58 -11.31
C MET A 1 -9.77 -5.87 -12.81
N GLY A 2 -9.90 -4.83 -13.63
CA GLY A 2 -9.84 -4.96 -15.08
C GLY A 2 -8.46 -5.44 -15.52
N GLN A 3 -8.41 -6.12 -16.68
CA GLN A 3 -7.16 -6.54 -17.31
C GLN A 3 -6.17 -5.37 -17.35
N ALA A 4 -4.91 -5.61 -16.98
CA ALA A 4 -3.87 -4.60 -16.97
C ALA A 4 -3.70 -4.04 -18.39
N ARG A 5 -4.22 -2.83 -18.61
CA ARG A 5 -4.14 -2.11 -19.88
C ARG A 5 -2.71 -1.62 -20.10
N LYS A 6 -2.32 -1.38 -21.35
CA LYS A 6 -1.06 -0.70 -21.67
C LYS A 6 -0.92 0.60 -20.89
N ALA A 7 0.32 1.07 -20.67
CA ALA A 7 0.57 2.28 -19.91
C ALA A 7 -0.18 3.50 -20.50
N SER A 8 -0.27 3.60 -21.83
CA SER A 8 -1.00 4.66 -22.53
C SER A 8 -2.48 4.76 -22.16
N ASP A 9 -3.12 3.64 -21.83
CA ASP A 9 -4.56 3.54 -21.57
C ASP A 9 -4.88 3.35 -20.07
N ASN A 10 -3.85 3.35 -19.24
CA ASN A 10 -3.98 3.13 -17.81
C ASN A 10 -4.10 4.46 -17.06
N ALA A 11 -5.28 4.74 -16.52
CA ALA A 11 -5.57 6.00 -15.81
C ALA A 11 -4.68 6.18 -14.57
N VAL A 12 -4.34 5.09 -13.86
CA VAL A 12 -3.43 5.14 -12.70
C VAL A 12 -2.03 5.57 -13.14
N ILE A 13 -1.50 5.00 -14.23
CA ILE A 13 -0.17 5.37 -14.73
C ILE A 13 -0.16 6.83 -15.18
N LYS A 14 -1.20 7.29 -15.88
CA LYS A 14 -1.31 8.72 -16.26
C LYS A 14 -1.32 9.65 -15.05
N PHE A 15 -2.01 9.28 -13.99
CA PHE A 15 -1.99 10.01 -12.72
C PHE A 15 -0.58 10.03 -12.10
N LEU A 16 0.11 8.89 -12.06
CA LEU A 16 1.46 8.78 -11.49
C LEU A 16 2.51 9.56 -12.31
N GLN A 17 2.35 9.66 -13.62
CA GLN A 17 3.23 10.45 -14.49
C GLN A 17 3.17 11.96 -14.17
N GLN A 18 2.02 12.42 -13.67
CA GLN A 18 1.79 13.82 -13.31
C GLN A 18 2.13 14.12 -11.85
N SER A 19 2.52 13.09 -11.08
CA SER A 19 2.86 13.24 -9.66
C SER A 19 4.22 13.92 -9.50
N ASP A 20 4.29 14.86 -8.59
CA ASP A 20 5.51 15.54 -8.12
C ASP A 20 6.13 14.89 -6.87
N ALA A 21 5.51 13.83 -6.32
CA ALA A 21 6.00 13.10 -5.17
C ALA A 21 7.42 12.54 -5.43
N ASP A 22 8.26 12.55 -4.40
CA ASP A 22 9.63 12.00 -4.49
C ASP A 22 9.65 10.47 -4.41
N LEU A 23 8.60 9.89 -3.82
CA LEU A 23 8.46 8.46 -3.56
C LEU A 23 7.05 7.98 -3.92
N LEU A 24 6.96 6.94 -4.74
CA LEU A 24 5.71 6.23 -5.02
C LEU A 24 5.80 4.81 -4.48
N CYS A 25 4.85 4.42 -3.64
CA CYS A 25 4.72 3.08 -3.09
C CYS A 25 3.43 2.45 -3.60
N LEU A 26 3.56 1.50 -4.50
CA LEU A 26 2.43 0.90 -5.22
C LEU A 26 2.19 -0.52 -4.72
N GLN A 27 0.93 -0.84 -4.44
CA GLN A 27 0.46 -2.19 -4.14
C GLN A 27 -0.30 -2.75 -5.34
N GLU A 28 -0.39 -4.08 -5.39
CA GLU A 28 -1.10 -4.80 -6.46
C GLU A 28 -0.59 -4.47 -7.89
N VAL A 29 0.70 -4.16 -8.01
CA VAL A 29 1.32 -3.99 -9.32
C VAL A 29 1.26 -5.31 -10.07
N ASP A 30 0.54 -5.32 -11.19
CA ASP A 30 0.33 -6.50 -12.03
C ASP A 30 0.90 -6.24 -13.43
N VAL A 31 2.01 -6.86 -13.74
CA VAL A 31 2.70 -6.73 -15.03
C VAL A 31 2.82 -8.07 -15.72
N TYR A 32 2.76 -8.05 -17.04
CA TYR A 32 2.70 -9.22 -17.87
C TYR A 32 3.94 -9.37 -18.77
N LYS A 33 4.24 -10.59 -19.17
CA LYS A 33 5.28 -10.86 -20.19
C LYS A 33 4.75 -10.65 -21.61
N ASN A 34 3.43 -10.80 -21.81
CA ASN A 34 2.81 -10.53 -23.10
C ASN A 34 2.71 -9.00 -23.32
N PRO A 35 3.27 -8.46 -24.42
CA PRO A 35 3.27 -7.03 -24.74
C PRO A 35 1.88 -6.46 -25.08
N GLU A 36 0.84 -7.26 -25.20
CA GLU A 36 -0.55 -6.79 -25.31
C GLU A 36 -1.08 -6.18 -24.01
N HIS A 37 -0.43 -6.50 -22.88
CA HIS A 37 -0.72 -5.99 -21.57
C HIS A 37 0.42 -5.10 -21.05
N LEU A 38 0.23 -4.48 -19.89
CA LEU A 38 1.27 -3.71 -19.22
C LEU A 38 2.47 -4.61 -18.91
N THR A 39 3.63 -4.29 -19.47
CA THR A 39 4.89 -4.96 -19.16
C THR A 39 5.69 -4.19 -18.11
N LEU A 40 6.62 -4.87 -17.45
CA LEU A 40 7.53 -4.22 -16.50
C LEU A 40 8.38 -3.12 -17.14
N SER A 41 8.85 -3.36 -18.37
CA SER A 41 9.63 -2.37 -19.13
C SER A 41 8.81 -1.14 -19.48
N GLU A 42 7.56 -1.33 -19.90
CA GLU A 42 6.64 -0.25 -20.22
C GLU A 42 6.30 0.57 -18.97
N LEU A 43 6.05 -0.08 -17.81
CA LEU A 43 5.82 0.60 -16.54
C LEU A 43 7.03 1.45 -16.12
N LYS A 44 8.25 0.88 -16.19
CA LYS A 44 9.48 1.62 -15.88
C LYS A 44 9.68 2.83 -16.80
N ASN A 45 9.44 2.65 -18.09
CA ASN A 45 9.58 3.73 -19.05
C ASN A 45 8.54 4.83 -18.84
N ALA A 46 7.32 4.46 -18.49
CA ALA A 46 6.25 5.42 -18.17
C ALA A 46 6.56 6.29 -16.95
N LEU A 47 7.33 5.77 -15.99
CA LEU A 47 7.72 6.44 -14.75
C LEU A 47 9.24 6.72 -14.67
N LYS A 48 9.86 7.02 -15.82
CA LYS A 48 11.32 7.24 -15.93
C LYS A 48 11.87 8.42 -15.12
N GLN A 49 11.01 9.32 -14.64
CA GLN A 49 11.37 10.41 -13.73
C GLN A 49 11.78 9.91 -12.34
N TYR A 50 11.58 8.63 -12.05
CA TYR A 50 12.03 7.94 -10.84
C TYR A 50 13.15 6.98 -11.19
N PRO A 51 14.42 7.38 -11.08
CA PRO A 51 15.57 6.57 -11.53
C PRO A 51 15.80 5.32 -10.67
N TYR A 52 15.32 5.33 -9.41
CA TYR A 52 15.51 4.22 -8.50
C TYR A 52 14.21 3.45 -8.31
N THR A 53 14.28 2.13 -8.50
CA THR A 53 13.10 1.28 -8.39
C THR A 53 13.38 0.03 -7.56
N TYR A 54 12.34 -0.44 -6.87
CA TYR A 54 12.32 -1.74 -6.21
C TYR A 54 11.01 -2.44 -6.52
N PHE A 55 11.09 -3.64 -7.08
CA PHE A 55 9.95 -4.50 -7.36
C PHE A 55 10.07 -5.75 -6.51
N ASP A 56 9.04 -6.03 -5.74
CA ASP A 56 8.94 -7.24 -4.92
C ASP A 56 7.67 -7.99 -5.28
N PHE A 57 7.84 -9.04 -6.09
CA PHE A 57 6.73 -9.80 -6.64
C PHE A 57 6.46 -11.06 -5.83
N LYS A 58 5.26 -11.14 -5.27
CA LYS A 58 4.74 -12.33 -4.58
C LYS A 58 4.38 -13.44 -5.56
N VAL A 59 3.77 -13.09 -6.68
CA VAL A 59 3.48 -14.00 -7.77
C VAL A 59 4.46 -13.73 -8.90
N TYR A 60 5.22 -14.75 -9.27
CA TYR A 60 6.18 -14.70 -10.36
C TYR A 60 6.07 -15.99 -11.16
N ASN A 61 5.51 -15.91 -12.36
CA ASN A 61 5.35 -17.07 -13.23
C ASN A 61 5.61 -16.72 -14.71
N SER A 62 5.39 -17.67 -15.61
CA SER A 62 5.64 -17.50 -17.05
C SER A 62 4.76 -16.44 -17.72
N ARG A 63 3.66 -16.04 -17.11
CA ARG A 63 2.67 -15.12 -17.70
C ARG A 63 2.70 -13.74 -17.08
N ARG A 64 2.82 -13.65 -15.75
CA ARG A 64 2.67 -12.39 -15.00
C ARG A 64 3.52 -12.32 -13.74
N GLN A 65 3.71 -11.10 -13.25
CA GLN A 65 4.36 -10.76 -11.99
C GLN A 65 3.42 -9.84 -11.22
N PHE A 66 3.16 -10.16 -9.95
CA PHE A 66 2.23 -9.40 -9.11
C PHE A 66 2.82 -9.18 -7.72
N GLY A 67 2.75 -7.94 -7.22
CA GLY A 67 3.29 -7.59 -5.91
C GLY A 67 3.34 -6.09 -5.66
N ASN A 68 4.36 -5.66 -4.91
CA ASN A 68 4.61 -4.27 -4.59
C ASN A 68 5.68 -3.67 -5.50
N ALA A 69 5.62 -2.36 -5.69
CA ALA A 69 6.69 -1.60 -6.34
C ALA A 69 6.94 -0.28 -5.61
N VAL A 70 8.20 0.11 -5.57
CA VAL A 70 8.66 1.42 -5.12
C VAL A 70 9.35 2.12 -6.29
N PHE A 71 8.96 3.35 -6.55
CA PHE A 71 9.64 4.26 -7.45
C PHE A 71 10.12 5.46 -6.64
N SER A 72 11.38 5.85 -6.80
CA SER A 72 11.99 6.87 -5.97
C SER A 72 12.91 7.80 -6.78
N ARG A 73 12.94 9.07 -6.40
CA ARG A 73 13.97 10.02 -6.84
C ARG A 73 15.28 9.86 -6.06
N TYR A 74 15.21 9.19 -4.88
CA TYR A 74 16.35 8.92 -4.02
C TYR A 74 16.86 7.47 -4.21
N PRO A 75 18.16 7.21 -3.98
CA PRO A 75 18.70 5.86 -4.02
C PRO A 75 18.00 4.90 -3.06
N LEU A 76 17.76 3.69 -3.52
CA LEU A 76 17.16 2.60 -2.75
C LEU A 76 18.18 1.47 -2.56
N VAL A 77 18.52 1.18 -1.31
CA VAL A 77 19.52 0.15 -0.95
C VAL A 77 18.90 -0.87 0.04
N ASN A 78 19.64 -1.93 0.39
CA ASN A 78 19.24 -2.94 1.38
C ASN A 78 17.81 -3.51 1.17
N LYS A 79 17.49 -3.82 -0.07
CA LYS A 79 16.16 -4.29 -0.49
C LYS A 79 15.92 -5.73 -0.05
N HIS A 80 14.83 -6.00 0.66
CA HIS A 80 14.45 -7.36 1.04
C HIS A 80 12.95 -7.55 1.25
N THR A 81 12.49 -8.78 1.08
CA THR A 81 11.12 -9.20 1.31
C THR A 81 10.93 -9.62 2.76
N ILE A 82 9.87 -9.14 3.41
CA ILE A 82 9.42 -9.67 4.70
C ILE A 82 8.51 -10.87 4.44
N ARG A 83 9.02 -12.06 4.76
CA ARG A 83 8.36 -13.33 4.43
C ARG A 83 7.32 -13.72 5.45
N TYR A 84 6.12 -14.00 4.97
CA TYR A 84 5.03 -14.62 5.73
C TYR A 84 4.11 -15.43 4.81
N PRO A 85 3.34 -16.41 5.35
CA PRO A 85 2.40 -17.18 4.55
C PRO A 85 1.30 -16.28 3.98
N SER A 86 1.23 -16.19 2.67
CA SER A 86 0.13 -15.58 1.90
C SER A 86 0.21 -16.02 0.44
N ARG A 87 -0.90 -15.99 -0.28
CA ARG A 87 -0.95 -16.29 -1.72
C ARG A 87 -0.58 -15.09 -2.60
N ALA A 88 -0.94 -13.88 -2.17
CA ALA A 88 -0.78 -12.68 -3.00
C ALA A 88 -0.26 -11.46 -2.22
N ASN A 89 -0.40 -11.46 -0.90
CA ASN A 89 -0.02 -10.33 -0.06
C ASN A 89 1.46 -10.41 0.31
N ILE A 90 2.10 -9.26 0.41
CA ILE A 90 3.55 -9.14 0.61
C ILE A 90 3.87 -7.85 1.37
N SER A 91 4.90 -7.90 2.19
CA SER A 91 5.57 -6.73 2.75
C SER A 91 7.03 -6.72 2.34
N SER A 92 7.53 -5.54 2.07
CA SER A 92 8.89 -5.32 1.58
C SER A 92 9.56 -4.23 2.38
N CYS A 93 10.87 -4.28 2.47
CA CYS A 93 11.67 -3.27 3.15
C CYS A 93 12.84 -2.86 2.27
N CYS A 94 13.19 -1.56 2.30
CA CYS A 94 14.42 -1.03 1.76
C CYS A 94 14.83 0.24 2.50
N ASP A 95 16.07 0.65 2.34
CA ASP A 95 16.57 1.91 2.87
C ASP A 95 16.61 2.96 1.76
N ILE A 96 16.10 4.16 2.05
CA ILE A 96 16.12 5.34 1.18
C ILE A 96 17.22 6.25 1.68
N LEU A 97 18.13 6.67 0.78
CA LEU A 97 19.18 7.63 1.09
C LEU A 97 18.74 9.04 0.71
N VAL A 98 18.54 9.91 1.69
CA VAL A 98 18.08 11.30 1.51
C VAL A 98 19.20 12.23 2.00
N GLY A 99 20.03 12.72 1.09
CA GLY A 99 21.24 13.45 1.47
C GLY A 99 22.18 12.57 2.30
N GLU A 100 22.49 13.01 3.52
CA GLU A 100 23.30 12.24 4.49
C GLU A 100 22.45 11.32 5.38
N ASP A 101 21.15 11.42 5.31
CA ASP A 101 20.21 10.66 6.13
C ASP A 101 19.77 9.37 5.47
N THR A 102 19.37 8.42 6.29
CA THR A 102 18.80 7.14 5.84
C THR A 102 17.43 6.93 6.50
N VAL A 103 16.44 6.60 5.69
CA VAL A 103 15.08 6.28 6.13
C VAL A 103 14.76 4.84 5.74
N ARG A 104 14.29 4.04 6.68
CA ARG A 104 13.84 2.68 6.39
C ARG A 104 12.38 2.66 5.97
N LEU A 105 12.15 2.30 4.72
CA LEU A 105 10.83 2.17 4.14
C LEU A 105 10.30 0.74 4.29
N PHE A 106 9.09 0.61 4.81
CA PHE A 106 8.29 -0.61 4.77
C PHE A 106 7.08 -0.40 3.87
N THR A 107 6.96 -1.18 2.79
CA THR A 107 5.78 -1.17 1.93
C THR A 107 4.94 -2.41 2.20
N ASN A 108 3.66 -2.23 2.45
CA ASN A 108 2.80 -3.30 2.93
C ASN A 108 1.56 -3.47 2.06
N HIS A 109 1.23 -4.73 1.77
CA HIS A 109 -0.09 -5.14 1.32
C HIS A 109 -0.46 -6.36 2.16
N LEU A 110 -1.22 -6.13 3.24
CA LEU A 110 -1.61 -7.17 4.18
C LEU A 110 -2.87 -7.90 3.69
N GLU A 111 -3.16 -9.06 4.30
CA GLU A 111 -4.22 -9.97 3.87
C GLU A 111 -5.58 -9.28 3.73
N SER A 112 -6.17 -9.35 2.56
CA SER A 112 -7.50 -8.84 2.27
C SER A 112 -8.59 -9.85 2.61
N TYR A 113 -9.84 -9.40 2.73
CA TYR A 113 -10.99 -10.30 2.93
C TYR A 113 -11.33 -11.11 1.67
N ARG A 114 -10.86 -10.66 0.50
CA ARG A 114 -11.15 -11.29 -0.80
C ARG A 114 -12.65 -11.48 -1.03
N PHE A 115 -13.43 -10.49 -0.66
CA PHE A 115 -14.86 -10.49 -0.94
C PHE A 115 -15.10 -10.47 -2.45
N THR A 116 -16.06 -11.28 -2.90
CA THR A 116 -16.67 -11.08 -4.20
C THR A 116 -17.48 -9.77 -4.19
N THR A 117 -17.83 -9.28 -5.36
CA THR A 117 -18.66 -8.06 -5.45
C THR A 117 -19.97 -8.21 -4.68
N SER A 118 -20.66 -9.35 -4.83
CA SER A 118 -21.91 -9.62 -4.13
C SER A 118 -21.76 -9.74 -2.61
N GLU A 119 -20.68 -10.36 -2.13
CA GLU A 119 -20.38 -10.44 -0.69
C GLU A 119 -20.11 -9.06 -0.11
N LEU A 120 -19.34 -8.24 -0.83
CA LEU A 120 -19.04 -6.88 -0.38
C LEU A 120 -20.31 -6.02 -0.36
N ASP A 121 -21.16 -6.13 -1.37
CA ASP A 121 -22.47 -5.44 -1.42
C ASP A 121 -23.38 -5.89 -0.25
N SER A 122 -23.38 -7.18 0.08
CA SER A 122 -24.14 -7.73 1.23
C SER A 122 -23.60 -7.17 2.56
N VAL A 123 -22.28 -7.17 2.77
CA VAL A 123 -21.66 -6.59 3.98
C VAL A 123 -21.96 -5.11 4.11
N MET A 124 -21.96 -4.39 3.00
CA MET A 124 -22.23 -2.95 2.99
C MET A 124 -23.70 -2.63 3.27
N ALA A 125 -24.62 -3.45 2.77
CA ALA A 125 -26.07 -3.28 3.01
C ALA A 125 -26.48 -3.70 4.43
N HIS A 126 -25.85 -4.74 4.97
CA HIS A 126 -26.21 -5.35 6.25
C HIS A 126 -24.99 -5.67 7.12
N PRO A 127 -24.26 -4.67 7.64
CA PRO A 127 -22.97 -4.87 8.33
C PRO A 127 -23.09 -5.72 9.60
N PHE A 128 -24.27 -5.81 10.21
CA PHE A 128 -24.52 -6.59 11.42
C PHE A 128 -25.21 -7.94 11.16
N HIS A 129 -25.62 -8.22 9.93
CA HIS A 129 -26.40 -9.42 9.55
C HIS A 129 -25.69 -10.20 8.44
N THR A 130 -24.38 -10.39 8.59
CA THR A 130 -23.60 -11.19 7.63
C THR A 130 -23.77 -12.69 7.90
N ASP A 131 -23.82 -13.46 6.81
CA ASP A 131 -23.90 -14.92 6.92
C ASP A 131 -22.62 -15.53 7.54
N THR A 132 -22.71 -16.81 7.91
CA THR A 132 -21.61 -17.54 8.57
C THR A 132 -20.36 -17.60 7.71
N ILE A 133 -20.49 -17.70 6.39
CA ILE A 133 -19.36 -17.79 5.45
C ILE A 133 -18.59 -16.46 5.44
N ILE A 134 -19.28 -15.35 5.32
CA ILE A 134 -18.69 -14.00 5.36
C ILE A 134 -18.00 -13.78 6.71
N ARG A 135 -18.65 -14.13 7.82
CA ARG A 135 -18.04 -14.02 9.16
C ARG A 135 -16.74 -14.83 9.28
N GLN A 136 -16.71 -16.05 8.77
CA GLN A 136 -15.51 -16.89 8.76
C GLN A 136 -14.39 -16.28 7.89
N LYS A 137 -14.71 -15.73 6.71
CA LYS A 137 -13.74 -15.00 5.87
C LYS A 137 -13.14 -13.81 6.64
N VAL A 138 -13.97 -12.99 7.27
CA VAL A 138 -13.53 -11.84 8.07
C VAL A 138 -12.60 -12.27 9.19
N LEU A 139 -12.99 -13.27 9.99
CA LEU A 139 -12.20 -13.76 11.11
C LEU A 139 -10.85 -14.35 10.65
N SER A 140 -10.87 -15.18 9.60
CA SER A 140 -9.67 -15.80 9.06
C SER A 140 -8.69 -14.76 8.50
N ALA A 141 -9.18 -13.84 7.68
CA ALA A 141 -8.35 -12.77 7.12
C ALA A 141 -7.81 -11.85 8.23
N SER A 142 -8.63 -11.48 9.22
CA SER A 142 -8.18 -10.64 10.34
C SER A 142 -7.08 -11.30 11.17
N ARG A 143 -7.20 -12.62 11.44
CA ARG A 143 -6.15 -13.38 12.14
C ARG A 143 -4.86 -13.45 11.32
N SER A 144 -4.96 -13.72 10.02
CA SER A 144 -3.79 -13.78 9.12
C SER A 144 -3.09 -12.43 9.07
N ARG A 145 -3.85 -11.36 8.90
CA ARG A 145 -3.39 -9.98 8.85
C ARG A 145 -2.67 -9.55 10.14
N PHE A 146 -3.24 -9.88 11.30
CA PHE A 146 -2.60 -9.58 12.58
C PHE A 146 -1.26 -10.33 12.76
N ARG A 147 -1.18 -11.61 12.32
CA ARG A 147 0.09 -12.35 12.31
C ARG A 147 1.13 -11.72 11.37
N GLN A 148 0.72 -11.30 10.17
CA GLN A 148 1.57 -10.60 9.23
C GLN A 148 2.07 -9.29 9.81
N ALA A 149 1.17 -8.50 10.42
CA ALA A 149 1.50 -7.23 11.06
C ALA A 149 2.50 -7.41 12.21
N ARG A 150 2.41 -8.48 13.00
CA ARG A 150 3.40 -8.77 14.05
C ARG A 150 4.80 -8.98 13.47
N ILE A 151 4.94 -9.76 12.40
CA ILE A 151 6.23 -9.99 11.74
C ILE A 151 6.82 -8.66 11.21
N VAL A 152 5.98 -7.82 10.62
CA VAL A 152 6.41 -6.49 10.16
C VAL A 152 6.78 -5.59 11.35
N ALA A 153 5.99 -5.59 12.42
CA ALA A 153 6.24 -4.78 13.63
C ALA A 153 7.55 -5.18 14.33
N ASP A 154 7.88 -6.48 14.35
CA ASP A 154 9.16 -6.97 14.87
C ASP A 154 10.33 -6.42 14.03
N SER A 155 10.18 -6.37 12.70
CA SER A 155 11.17 -5.76 11.79
C SER A 155 11.28 -4.24 11.97
N VAL A 156 10.16 -3.57 12.20
CA VAL A 156 10.12 -2.13 12.53
C VAL A 156 10.85 -1.85 13.83
N ALA A 157 10.61 -2.66 14.86
CA ALA A 157 11.21 -2.48 16.20
C ALA A 157 12.75 -2.62 16.21
N THR A 158 13.30 -3.35 15.24
CA THR A 158 14.75 -3.56 15.09
C THR A 158 15.42 -2.64 14.07
N SER A 159 14.68 -1.65 13.53
CA SER A 159 15.24 -0.72 12.57
C SER A 159 16.28 0.19 13.22
N PRO A 160 17.51 0.30 12.65
CA PRO A 160 18.49 1.28 13.11
C PRO A 160 18.23 2.70 12.59
N TYR A 161 17.26 2.86 11.69
CA TYR A 161 16.93 4.12 11.04
C TYR A 161 15.51 4.55 11.36
N PRO A 162 15.19 5.86 11.22
CA PRO A 162 13.82 6.33 11.18
C PRO A 162 12.97 5.52 10.20
N VAL A 163 11.74 5.21 10.58
CA VAL A 163 10.86 4.32 9.83
C VAL A 163 9.78 5.10 9.12
N LEU A 164 9.55 4.75 7.87
CA LEU A 164 8.38 5.09 7.09
C LEU A 164 7.66 3.79 6.70
N LEU A 165 6.47 3.55 7.26
CA LEU A 165 5.64 2.39 6.97
C LEU A 165 4.41 2.81 6.19
N VAL A 166 4.27 2.30 4.98
CA VAL A 166 3.20 2.70 4.06
C VAL A 166 2.48 1.50 3.45
N GLY A 167 1.27 1.72 3.00
CA GLY A 167 0.53 0.80 2.15
C GLY A 167 -0.84 0.38 2.67
N ASP A 168 -1.41 -0.59 1.99
CA ASP A 168 -2.71 -1.15 2.32
C ASP A 168 -2.59 -2.16 3.47
N LEU A 169 -3.03 -1.75 4.65
CA LEU A 169 -3.11 -2.64 5.80
C LEU A 169 -4.40 -3.46 5.82
N ASN A 170 -5.32 -3.22 4.89
CA ASN A 170 -6.64 -3.89 4.83
C ASN A 170 -7.40 -3.88 6.18
N SER A 171 -7.14 -2.86 7.01
CA SER A 171 -7.56 -2.76 8.41
C SER A 171 -8.08 -1.38 8.74
N LEU A 172 -9.17 -1.32 9.49
CA LEU A 172 -9.72 -0.05 9.99
C LEU A 172 -8.84 0.55 11.09
N PRO A 173 -8.92 1.87 11.36
CA PRO A 173 -8.12 2.56 12.38
C PRO A 173 -8.34 2.06 13.82
N VAL A 174 -9.39 1.29 14.07
CA VAL A 174 -9.72 0.69 15.38
C VAL A 174 -9.30 -0.77 15.48
N SER A 175 -8.71 -1.32 14.42
CA SER A 175 -8.34 -2.75 14.38
C SER A 175 -7.09 -3.03 15.20
N PRO A 176 -6.95 -4.26 15.75
CA PRO A 176 -5.72 -4.68 16.43
C PRO A 176 -4.47 -4.57 15.54
N THR A 177 -4.61 -4.78 14.24
CA THR A 177 -3.53 -4.64 13.25
C THR A 177 -2.99 -3.21 13.18
N TYR A 178 -3.88 -2.22 13.05
CA TYR A 178 -3.48 -0.82 13.02
C TYR A 178 -2.91 -0.39 14.39
N LEU A 179 -3.60 -0.72 15.49
CA LEU A 179 -3.16 -0.35 16.84
C LEU A 179 -1.78 -0.92 17.18
N LEU A 180 -1.44 -2.11 16.69
CA LEU A 180 -0.11 -2.70 16.87
C LEU A 180 1.00 -1.79 16.30
N PHE A 181 0.82 -1.26 15.10
CA PHE A 181 1.79 -0.33 14.51
C PHE A 181 1.82 1.01 15.26
N ARG A 182 0.66 1.47 15.74
CA ARG A 182 0.56 2.73 16.53
C ARG A 182 1.29 2.70 17.87
N LEU A 183 1.70 1.53 18.35
CA LEU A 183 2.56 1.44 19.55
C LEU A 183 3.96 2.05 19.36
N LYS A 184 4.42 2.16 18.13
CA LYS A 184 5.78 2.60 17.77
C LYS A 184 5.83 3.69 16.70
N LEU A 185 4.74 3.89 15.96
CA LEU A 185 4.70 4.79 14.82
C LEU A 185 3.56 5.80 14.97
N GLU A 186 3.80 7.01 14.52
CA GLU A 186 2.79 8.05 14.39
C GLU A 186 2.05 7.93 13.06
N ASP A 187 0.78 8.34 13.03
CA ASP A 187 -0.05 8.34 11.82
C ASP A 187 -0.01 9.72 11.19
N ALA A 188 0.60 9.83 10.01
CA ALA A 188 0.76 11.09 9.29
C ALA A 188 -0.59 11.78 9.02
N PHE A 189 -1.64 11.00 8.74
CA PHE A 189 -2.97 11.56 8.53
C PHE A 189 -3.53 12.20 9.82
N LEU A 190 -3.36 11.56 10.97
CA LEU A 190 -3.85 12.10 12.24
C LEU A 190 -3.05 13.31 12.71
N GLN A 191 -1.76 13.38 12.37
CA GLN A 191 -0.90 14.52 12.75
C GLN A 191 -1.14 15.75 11.89
N SER A 192 -1.43 15.56 10.60
CA SER A 192 -1.59 16.67 9.64
C SER A 192 -3.03 17.14 9.51
N SER A 193 -4.01 16.40 10.03
CA SER A 193 -5.37 16.61 9.60
C SER A 193 -6.11 17.67 10.36
N SER A 194 -6.63 18.56 9.61
CA SER A 194 -7.98 19.09 9.73
C SER A 194 -9.03 17.95 9.72
N LEU A 195 -10.22 18.24 10.23
CA LEU A 195 -11.46 17.46 10.33
C LEU A 195 -11.93 16.68 9.04
N ARG A 196 -11.04 16.05 8.29
CA ARG A 196 -11.35 15.32 7.07
C ARG A 196 -11.52 13.83 7.34
N LEU A 197 -12.45 13.20 6.64
CA LEU A 197 -12.54 11.74 6.56
C LEU A 197 -11.41 11.23 5.66
N GLY A 198 -10.47 10.47 6.22
CA GLY A 198 -9.32 9.93 5.49
C GLY A 198 -9.64 8.69 4.67
N ASN A 199 -10.80 8.62 4.03
CA ASN A 199 -11.22 7.45 3.27
C ASN A 199 -10.30 7.20 2.09
N THR A 200 -9.62 6.07 2.09
CA THR A 200 -8.70 5.65 1.02
C THR A 200 -9.29 4.59 0.12
N PHE A 201 -10.26 3.81 0.58
CA PHE A 201 -11.02 2.86 -0.23
C PHE A 201 -12.47 3.34 -0.35
N ARG A 202 -13.03 3.24 -1.56
CA ARG A 202 -14.42 3.65 -1.85
C ARG A 202 -15.15 2.63 -2.69
N LYS A 203 -16.37 2.30 -2.24
CA LYS A 203 -17.31 1.57 -3.05
C LYS A 203 -18.72 2.18 -2.91
N GLY A 204 -19.25 2.70 -3.99
CA GLY A 204 -20.52 3.44 -3.96
C GLY A 204 -20.43 4.67 -3.04
N ARG A 205 -21.32 4.76 -2.05
CA ARG A 205 -21.38 5.85 -1.06
C ARG A 205 -20.52 5.58 0.19
N ILE A 206 -19.97 4.38 0.34
CA ILE A 206 -19.21 3.99 1.53
C ILE A 206 -17.71 4.21 1.27
N GLY A 207 -17.08 4.88 2.21
CA GLY A 207 -15.65 5.08 2.23
C GLY A 207 -15.07 4.62 3.56
N ILE A 208 -13.93 3.93 3.50
CA ILE A 208 -13.17 3.50 4.68
C ILE A 208 -11.69 3.82 4.51
N ARG A 209 -10.98 3.98 5.61
CA ARG A 209 -9.53 4.17 5.62
C ARG A 209 -8.84 2.84 5.92
N ILE A 210 -8.10 2.32 4.96
CA ILE A 210 -7.34 1.08 5.07
C ILE A 210 -5.91 1.21 4.56
N ASP A 211 -5.60 2.31 3.88
CA ASP A 211 -4.24 2.69 3.48
C ASP A 211 -3.69 3.71 4.47
N TYR A 212 -2.40 3.58 4.78
CA TYR A 212 -1.76 4.34 5.82
C TYR A 212 -0.36 4.80 5.42
N ILE A 213 0.04 5.95 5.98
CA ILE A 213 1.42 6.42 6.05
C ILE A 213 1.71 6.62 7.54
N LEU A 214 2.50 5.70 8.11
CA LEU A 214 2.93 5.72 9.49
C LEU A 214 4.44 5.98 9.54
N HIS A 215 4.91 6.70 10.56
CA HIS A 215 6.32 7.07 10.64
C HIS A 215 6.84 7.15 12.08
N SER A 216 8.15 7.10 12.24
CA SER A 216 8.86 7.37 13.50
C SER A 216 9.90 8.47 13.29
N PHE A 217 10.03 9.41 14.25
CA PHE A 217 11.09 10.43 14.28
C PHE A 217 11.20 11.35 13.06
N PHE A 218 10.13 11.48 12.29
CA PHE A 218 10.06 12.47 11.24
C PHE A 218 9.56 13.81 11.79
N PRO A 219 9.90 14.91 11.13
CA PRO A 219 9.13 16.14 11.32
C PRO A 219 7.65 15.85 11.15
N THR A 220 6.80 16.54 11.88
CA THR A 220 5.36 16.45 11.68
C THR A 220 5.04 16.70 10.21
N PRO A 221 4.26 15.84 9.54
CA PRO A 221 3.90 16.05 8.16
C PRO A 221 3.12 17.35 8.01
N THR A 222 3.49 18.15 7.02
CA THR A 222 2.81 19.43 6.74
C THR A 222 1.45 19.21 6.08
N ASP A 223 1.26 18.08 5.41
CA ASP A 223 0.01 17.65 4.81
C ASP A 223 -0.04 16.12 4.70
N CYS A 224 -1.22 15.55 4.95
CA CYS A 224 -1.51 14.15 4.60
C CYS A 224 -2.99 14.01 4.24
N ARG A 225 -3.25 13.56 3.00
CA ARG A 225 -4.63 13.46 2.51
C ARG A 225 -4.79 12.41 1.41
N PRO A 226 -5.99 11.81 1.28
CA PRO A 226 -6.35 11.09 0.07
C PRO A 226 -6.46 12.06 -1.11
N VAL A 227 -5.91 11.66 -2.26
CA VAL A 227 -5.93 12.43 -3.51
C VAL A 227 -6.93 11.81 -4.47
N GLN A 228 -7.69 12.63 -5.18
CA GLN A 228 -8.63 12.12 -6.19
C GLN A 228 -7.86 11.57 -7.37
N ALA A 229 -8.09 10.31 -7.67
CA ALA A 229 -7.55 9.61 -8.83
C ALA A 229 -8.62 8.71 -9.44
N THR A 230 -8.44 8.34 -10.70
CA THR A 230 -9.34 7.44 -11.43
C THR A 230 -8.62 6.14 -11.76
N GLY A 231 -9.37 5.07 -11.98
CA GLY A 231 -8.82 3.77 -12.40
C GLY A 231 -8.52 2.80 -11.28
N SER A 232 -8.78 3.18 -10.00
CA SER A 232 -8.71 2.32 -8.83
C SER A 232 -9.91 2.55 -7.93
N ASP A 233 -10.28 1.55 -7.13
CA ASP A 233 -11.21 1.65 -6.01
C ASP A 233 -10.54 2.20 -4.74
N HIS A 234 -9.20 2.30 -4.76
CA HIS A 234 -8.42 3.03 -3.76
C HIS A 234 -8.08 4.45 -4.24
N LEU A 235 -8.06 5.38 -3.30
CA LEU A 235 -7.52 6.72 -3.48
C LEU A 235 -6.07 6.73 -3.00
N PRO A 236 -5.12 7.27 -3.78
CA PRO A 236 -3.76 7.47 -3.32
C PRO A 236 -3.75 8.31 -2.04
N LEU A 237 -3.01 7.85 -1.02
CA LEU A 237 -2.73 8.64 0.17
C LEU A 237 -1.38 9.34 -0.02
N GLN A 238 -1.38 10.66 0.05
CA GLN A 238 -0.18 11.48 -0.11
C GLN A 238 0.14 12.15 1.23
N ALA A 239 1.42 12.17 1.59
CA ALA A 239 1.93 12.96 2.71
C ALA A 239 3.16 13.77 2.28
N THR A 240 3.33 14.94 2.87
CA THR A 240 4.50 15.80 2.69
C THR A 240 5.22 15.95 4.02
N PHE A 241 6.48 15.55 4.03
CA PHE A 241 7.41 15.76 5.13
C PHE A 241 8.46 16.78 4.70
N VAL A 242 8.75 17.76 5.55
CA VAL A 242 9.84 18.72 5.34
C VAL A 242 11.00 18.24 6.20
N TRP A 243 12.11 17.94 5.54
CA TRP A 243 13.31 17.38 6.15
C TRP A 243 14.34 18.45 6.44
#